data_76758007364eff41ee47326ad83263bc
#
_entry.id   76758007364eff41ee47326ad83263bc
#
_cell.length_a   1.000
_cell.length_b   1.000
_cell.length_c   1.000
_cell.angle_alpha   90.00
_cell.angle_beta   90.00
_cell.angle_gamma   90.00
#
_symmetry.space_group_name_H-M   'P 1'
#
loop_
_entity.id
_entity.type
_entity.pdbx_description
1 polymer ?
#
loop_
_entity_poly.entity_id
_entity_poly.type
_entity_poly.pdbx_seq_one_letter_code
_entity_poly.pdbx_strand_id
1 'polypeptide(L)'
;MGILSEELGPVVQRLVARPRIYADANVPAGLVAHMRARLQWDVLFVLEEPDLRRAPDVKHYQLAQQLRRTLVTLDRDYLDDRRFPPDCCGGLLVIQAPDERQLSGLLDRIDRSLFHPDAAEDPIAQPLIGRKLQVNTDWGRE
;
A
#
# COMPACT_ATOMS: atom_id res chain seq x y z
N MET A 1 -25.16 5.72 26.55
CA MET A 1 -24.17 6.37 25.68
C MET A 1 -22.79 5.74 25.80
N GLY A 2 -22.31 5.47 27.00
CA GLY A 2 -21.01 4.83 27.21
C GLY A 2 -20.90 3.44 26.57
N ILE A 3 -21.93 2.66 26.64
CA ILE A 3 -21.94 1.30 26.07
C ILE A 3 -21.73 1.36 24.54
N LEU A 4 -22.41 2.26 23.86
CA LEU A 4 -22.26 2.41 22.40
C LEU A 4 -20.86 2.84 22.02
N SER A 5 -20.26 3.77 22.77
CA SER A 5 -18.90 4.21 22.54
C SER A 5 -17.90 3.07 22.75
N GLU A 6 -18.11 2.25 23.78
CA GLU A 6 -17.24 1.11 24.06
C GLU A 6 -17.31 0.06 22.95
N GLU A 7 -18.49 -0.17 22.38
CA GLU A 7 -18.65 -1.12 21.29
C GLU A 7 -18.00 -0.63 19.99
N LEU A 8 -18.09 0.66 19.71
CA LEU A 8 -17.54 1.23 18.48
C LEU A 8 -16.03 1.43 18.52
N GLY A 9 -15.46 1.66 19.71
CA GLY A 9 -14.03 1.90 19.87
C GLY A 9 -13.15 0.81 19.28
N PRO A 10 -13.35 -0.46 19.65
CA PRO A 10 -12.53 -1.55 19.08
C PRO A 10 -12.67 -1.69 17.56
N VAL A 11 -13.87 -1.49 17.02
CA VAL A 11 -14.11 -1.55 15.57
C VAL A 11 -13.37 -0.43 14.85
N VAL A 12 -13.43 0.78 15.37
CA VAL A 12 -12.72 1.94 14.80
C VAL A 12 -11.20 1.70 14.83
N GLN A 13 -10.66 1.19 15.94
CA GLN A 13 -9.24 0.89 16.04
C GLN A 13 -8.80 -0.15 15.01
N ARG A 14 -9.58 -1.20 14.79
CA ARG A 14 -9.27 -2.22 13.77
C ARG A 14 -9.25 -1.62 12.37
N LEU A 15 -10.20 -0.73 12.04
CA LEU A 15 -10.23 -0.07 10.74
C LEU A 15 -9.03 0.85 10.55
N VAL A 16 -8.62 1.57 11.61
CA VAL A 16 -7.44 2.46 11.56
C VAL A 16 -6.15 1.66 11.41
N ALA A 17 -6.10 0.45 11.99
CA ALA A 17 -4.91 -0.39 11.94
C ALA A 17 -4.69 -1.10 10.59
N ARG A 18 -5.64 -1.02 9.65
CA ARG A 18 -5.50 -1.68 8.35
C ARG A 18 -4.33 -1.09 7.55
N PRO A 19 -3.67 -1.91 6.73
CA PRO A 19 -2.64 -1.40 5.80
C PRO A 19 -3.19 -0.28 4.93
N ARG A 20 -2.47 0.83 4.84
CA ARG A 20 -2.91 2.02 4.13
C ARG A 20 -2.10 2.15 2.85
N ILE A 21 -2.78 2.04 1.72
CA ILE A 21 -2.16 1.93 0.40
C ILE A 21 -2.65 3.05 -0.53
N TYR A 22 -1.73 3.55 -1.34
CA TYR A 22 -1.99 4.45 -2.46
C TYR A 22 -1.58 3.70 -3.72
N ALA A 23 -2.54 3.23 -4.49
CA ALA A 23 -2.28 2.43 -5.69
C ALA A 23 -2.19 3.35 -6.91
N ASP A 24 -1.03 3.32 -7.58
CA ASP A 24 -0.76 4.12 -8.77
C ASP A 24 -1.63 3.69 -9.95
N ALA A 25 -1.72 4.56 -10.95
CA ALA A 25 -2.57 4.34 -12.13
C ALA A 25 -2.18 3.08 -12.92
N ASN A 26 -0.90 2.68 -12.87
CA ASN A 26 -0.41 1.50 -13.58
C ASN A 26 -0.73 0.17 -12.87
N VAL A 27 -1.29 0.21 -11.66
CA VAL A 27 -1.67 -1.01 -10.95
C VAL A 27 -2.97 -1.55 -11.56
N PRO A 28 -3.02 -2.83 -11.95
CA PRO A 28 -4.25 -3.39 -12.54
C PRO A 28 -5.43 -3.34 -11.57
N ALA A 29 -6.63 -3.06 -12.09
CA ALA A 29 -7.84 -2.99 -11.29
C ALA A 29 -8.13 -4.31 -10.55
N GLY A 30 -7.85 -5.45 -11.20
CA GLY A 30 -8.01 -6.76 -10.56
C GLY A 30 -7.08 -6.95 -9.37
N LEU A 31 -5.90 -6.37 -9.42
CA LEU A 31 -4.95 -6.41 -8.32
C LEU A 31 -5.44 -5.54 -7.16
N VAL A 32 -6.01 -4.37 -7.46
CA VAL A 32 -6.62 -3.52 -6.43
C VAL A 32 -7.79 -4.23 -5.76
N ALA A 33 -8.61 -4.95 -6.54
CA ALA A 33 -9.71 -5.75 -5.98
C ALA A 33 -9.17 -6.83 -5.03
N HIS A 34 -8.07 -7.47 -5.37
CA HIS A 34 -7.39 -8.45 -4.51
C HIS A 34 -6.94 -7.80 -3.19
N MET A 35 -6.30 -6.63 -3.29
CA MET A 35 -5.87 -5.89 -2.09
C MET A 35 -7.02 -5.60 -1.15
N ARG A 36 -8.15 -5.17 -1.69
CA ARG A 36 -9.32 -4.76 -0.89
C ARG A 36 -10.08 -5.95 -0.34
N ALA A 37 -10.40 -6.92 -1.19
CA ALA A 37 -11.29 -8.03 -0.83
C ALA A 37 -10.58 -9.15 -0.09
N ARG A 38 -9.37 -9.50 -0.52
CA ARG A 38 -8.63 -10.64 0.04
C ARG A 38 -7.68 -10.23 1.15
N LEU A 39 -6.96 -9.12 0.96
CA LEU A 39 -5.95 -8.69 1.93
C LEU A 39 -6.50 -7.67 2.94
N GLN A 40 -7.69 -7.15 2.70
CA GLN A 40 -8.34 -6.19 3.59
C GLN A 40 -7.53 -4.90 3.76
N TRP A 41 -6.82 -4.49 2.71
CA TRP A 41 -6.08 -3.24 2.68
C TRP A 41 -7.03 -2.06 2.44
N ASP A 42 -6.72 -0.92 3.04
CA ASP A 42 -7.39 0.35 2.78
C ASP A 42 -6.68 1.02 1.61
N VAL A 43 -7.28 0.92 0.41
CA VAL A 43 -6.63 1.34 -0.83
C VAL A 43 -7.32 2.56 -1.43
N LEU A 44 -6.54 3.64 -1.63
CA LEU A 44 -6.91 4.71 -2.54
C LEU A 44 -6.32 4.36 -3.90
N PHE A 45 -7.17 4.27 -4.93
CA PHE A 45 -6.73 3.92 -6.28
C PHE A 45 -6.87 5.13 -7.20
N VAL A 46 -5.74 5.54 -7.82
CA VAL A 46 -5.67 6.76 -8.63
C VAL A 46 -6.71 6.79 -9.75
N LEU A 47 -6.95 5.66 -10.41
CA LEU A 47 -7.91 5.62 -11.53
C LEU A 47 -9.36 5.87 -11.11
N GLU A 48 -9.67 5.74 -9.82
CA GLU A 48 -11.01 6.04 -9.28
C GLU A 48 -11.17 7.52 -8.93
N GLU A 49 -10.08 8.28 -8.96
CA GLU A 49 -10.06 9.67 -8.54
C GLU A 49 -9.85 10.58 -9.77
N PRO A 50 -10.92 11.21 -10.30
CA PRO A 50 -10.81 12.01 -11.53
C PRO A 50 -9.73 13.09 -11.46
N ASP A 51 -9.55 13.72 -10.30
CA ASP A 51 -8.57 14.79 -10.13
C ASP A 51 -7.13 14.29 -10.13
N LEU A 52 -6.90 13.00 -9.93
CA LEU A 52 -5.57 12.43 -9.82
C LEU A 52 -5.11 11.69 -11.08
N ARG A 53 -6.03 11.37 -12.00
CA ARG A 53 -5.69 10.55 -13.18
C ARG A 53 -4.58 11.13 -14.03
N ARG A 54 -4.48 12.44 -14.12
CA ARG A 54 -3.49 13.15 -14.93
C ARG A 54 -2.44 13.87 -14.11
N ALA A 55 -2.39 13.62 -12.81
CA ALA A 55 -1.40 14.23 -11.96
C ALA A 55 0.00 13.66 -12.28
N PRO A 56 1.05 14.47 -12.17
CA PRO A 56 2.41 13.98 -12.36
C PRO A 56 2.85 13.10 -11.19
N ASP A 57 3.88 12.28 -11.42
CA ASP A 57 4.38 11.33 -10.43
C ASP A 57 4.77 12.01 -9.11
N VAL A 58 5.35 13.19 -9.17
CA VAL A 58 5.73 13.95 -7.97
C VAL A 58 4.50 14.23 -7.10
N LYS A 59 3.36 14.52 -7.72
CA LYS A 59 2.12 14.77 -7.00
C LYS A 59 1.64 13.52 -6.27
N HIS A 60 1.70 12.37 -6.93
CA HIS A 60 1.31 11.08 -6.31
C HIS A 60 2.21 10.75 -5.13
N TYR A 61 3.51 10.96 -5.29
CA TYR A 61 4.48 10.71 -4.22
C TYR A 61 4.17 11.57 -2.98
N GLN A 62 3.92 12.87 -3.21
CA GLN A 62 3.60 13.82 -2.14
C GLN A 62 2.28 13.49 -1.46
N LEU A 63 1.25 13.17 -2.24
CA LEU A 63 -0.07 12.83 -1.70
C LEU A 63 -0.04 11.55 -0.88
N ALA A 64 0.67 10.53 -1.34
CA ALA A 64 0.78 9.28 -0.60
C ALA A 64 1.39 9.54 0.78
N GLN A 65 2.43 10.38 0.84
CA GLN A 65 3.06 10.77 2.11
C GLN A 65 2.08 11.55 3.00
N GLN A 66 1.41 12.56 2.44
CA GLN A 66 0.46 13.41 3.18
C GLN A 66 -0.71 12.60 3.74
N LEU A 67 -1.19 11.62 2.98
CA LEU A 67 -2.30 10.78 3.37
C LEU A 67 -1.86 9.57 4.22
N ARG A 68 -0.57 9.48 4.53
CA ARG A 68 0.02 8.40 5.32
C ARG A 68 -0.28 7.03 4.71
N ARG A 69 -0.01 6.91 3.42
CA ARG A 69 -0.22 5.68 2.66
C ARG A 69 1.07 5.23 2.01
N THR A 70 1.26 3.92 1.91
CA THR A 70 2.35 3.34 1.13
C THR A 70 1.98 3.41 -0.35
N LEU A 71 2.84 4.02 -1.16
CA LEU A 71 2.65 4.08 -2.61
C LEU A 71 3.03 2.72 -3.21
N VAL A 72 2.08 2.06 -3.86
CA VAL A 72 2.31 0.82 -4.59
C VAL A 72 2.25 1.11 -6.08
N THR A 73 3.27 0.73 -6.82
CA THR A 73 3.42 1.05 -8.23
C THR A 73 4.19 -0.05 -8.96
N LEU A 74 4.01 -0.11 -10.28
CA LEU A 74 4.85 -0.93 -11.17
C LEU A 74 6.00 -0.12 -11.75
N ASP A 75 6.03 1.19 -11.52
CA ASP A 75 6.97 2.13 -12.15
C ASP A 75 8.23 2.28 -11.31
N ARG A 76 9.36 1.89 -11.89
CA ARG A 76 10.67 1.97 -11.26
C ARG A 76 11.22 3.39 -11.17
N ASP A 77 10.63 4.35 -11.88
CA ASP A 77 11.10 5.75 -11.86
C ASP A 77 11.05 6.35 -10.45
N TYR A 78 10.13 5.89 -9.62
CA TYR A 78 10.04 6.33 -8.22
C TYR A 78 11.26 5.93 -7.37
N LEU A 79 12.11 5.05 -7.86
CA LEU A 79 13.35 4.67 -7.17
C LEU A 79 14.44 5.75 -7.28
N ASP A 80 14.24 6.75 -8.15
CA ASP A 80 15.17 7.87 -8.29
C ASP A 80 15.05 8.81 -7.07
N ASP A 81 16.06 8.75 -6.19
CA ASP A 81 16.04 9.52 -4.94
C ASP A 81 16.20 11.03 -5.15
N ARG A 82 16.62 11.46 -6.31
CA ARG A 82 16.75 12.91 -6.62
C ARG A 82 15.37 13.53 -6.84
N ARG A 83 14.51 12.81 -7.57
CA ARG A 83 13.15 13.27 -7.84
C ARG A 83 12.19 12.93 -6.70
N PHE A 84 12.45 11.82 -6.03
CA PHE A 84 11.57 11.25 -5.00
C PHE A 84 12.39 10.95 -3.75
N PRO A 85 12.69 11.97 -2.92
CA PRO A 85 13.55 11.79 -1.75
C PRO A 85 12.98 10.81 -0.74
N PRO A 86 13.78 9.85 -0.22
CA PRO A 86 13.30 8.86 0.75
C PRO A 86 12.81 9.46 2.07
N ASP A 87 13.39 10.56 2.52
CA ASP A 87 13.01 11.22 3.77
C ASP A 87 11.61 11.84 3.71
N CYS A 88 11.10 12.09 2.50
CA CYS A 88 9.74 12.56 2.27
C CYS A 88 8.80 11.42 1.86
N CYS A 89 9.20 10.18 2.06
CA CYS A 89 8.45 9.01 1.59
C CYS A 89 7.54 8.46 2.68
N GLY A 90 6.26 8.29 2.37
CA GLY A 90 5.33 7.58 3.23
C GLY A 90 5.45 6.06 3.15
N GLY A 91 6.41 5.59 2.37
CA GLY A 91 6.64 4.21 2.01
C GLY A 91 6.41 3.99 0.53
N LEU A 92 7.35 3.32 -0.14
CA LEU A 92 7.25 2.99 -1.55
C LEU A 92 7.45 1.51 -1.75
N LEU A 93 6.55 0.90 -2.49
CA LEU A 93 6.61 -0.50 -2.86
C LEU A 93 6.51 -0.60 -4.39
N VAL A 94 7.62 -0.90 -5.04
CA VAL A 94 7.66 -1.16 -6.47
C VAL A 94 7.56 -2.66 -6.67
N ILE A 95 6.48 -3.11 -7.30
CA ILE A 95 6.21 -4.53 -7.50
C ILE A 95 6.38 -4.90 -8.97
N GLN A 96 6.97 -6.06 -9.23
CA GLN A 96 7.22 -6.54 -10.58
C GLN A 96 7.02 -8.04 -10.67
N ALA A 97 6.24 -8.46 -11.66
CA ALA A 97 6.03 -9.86 -11.98
C ALA A 97 5.56 -9.98 -13.43
N PRO A 98 5.72 -11.17 -14.05
CA PRO A 98 5.33 -11.36 -15.45
C PRO A 98 3.84 -11.20 -15.73
N ASP A 99 2.98 -11.47 -14.75
CA ASP A 99 1.53 -11.40 -14.95
C ASP A 99 0.80 -11.04 -13.64
N GLU A 100 -0.50 -10.76 -13.76
CA GLU A 100 -1.32 -10.34 -12.65
C GLU A 100 -1.45 -11.41 -11.57
N ARG A 101 -1.50 -12.67 -11.95
CA ARG A 101 -1.58 -13.80 -11.02
C ARG A 101 -0.36 -13.85 -10.11
N GLN A 102 0.83 -13.67 -10.69
CA GLN A 102 2.07 -13.65 -9.92
C GLN A 102 2.16 -12.40 -9.06
N LEU A 103 1.64 -11.26 -9.53
CA LEU A 103 1.53 -10.05 -8.72
C LEU A 103 0.65 -10.30 -7.49
N SER A 104 -0.49 -10.98 -7.65
CA SER A 104 -1.37 -11.31 -6.52
C SER A 104 -0.66 -12.17 -5.49
N GLY A 105 0.06 -13.20 -5.95
CA GLY A 105 0.86 -14.05 -5.06
C GLY A 105 1.94 -13.29 -4.33
N LEU A 106 2.60 -12.36 -5.02
CA LEU A 106 3.61 -11.49 -4.43
C LEU A 106 3.00 -10.61 -3.34
N LEU A 107 1.83 -10.03 -3.59
CA LEU A 107 1.12 -9.22 -2.59
C LEU A 107 0.75 -10.03 -1.35
N ASP A 108 0.36 -11.29 -1.52
CA ASP A 108 0.05 -12.17 -0.39
C ASP A 108 1.27 -12.33 0.51
N ARG A 109 2.46 -12.51 -0.07
CA ARG A 109 3.71 -12.62 0.68
C ARG A 109 4.08 -11.31 1.36
N ILE A 110 3.90 -10.18 0.67
CA ILE A 110 4.14 -8.85 1.22
C ILE A 110 3.24 -8.61 2.42
N ASP A 111 1.96 -8.95 2.31
CA ASP A 111 1.00 -8.80 3.39
C ASP A 111 1.47 -9.53 4.65
N ARG A 112 1.86 -10.81 4.50
CA ARG A 112 2.32 -11.60 5.64
C ARG A 112 3.64 -11.11 6.23
N SER A 113 4.56 -10.66 5.38
CA SER A 113 5.92 -10.32 5.82
C SER A 113 6.06 -8.89 6.33
N LEU A 114 5.36 -7.94 5.72
CA LEU A 114 5.50 -6.52 6.04
C LEU A 114 4.35 -5.98 6.89
N PHE A 115 3.12 -6.33 6.54
CA PHE A 115 1.94 -5.78 7.21
C PHE A 115 1.49 -6.62 8.39
N HIS A 116 1.80 -7.92 8.39
CA HIS A 116 1.45 -8.83 9.48
C HIS A 116 2.67 -9.65 9.90
N PRO A 117 3.75 -8.98 10.36
CA PRO A 117 4.97 -9.69 10.74
C PRO A 117 4.77 -10.60 11.96
N ASP A 118 3.79 -10.27 12.79
CA ASP A 118 3.35 -11.13 13.89
C ASP A 118 1.86 -11.40 13.69
N ALA A 119 1.52 -12.65 13.38
CA ALA A 119 0.13 -13.05 13.09
C ALA A 119 -0.82 -12.83 14.26
N ALA A 120 -0.31 -12.72 15.50
CA ALA A 120 -1.13 -12.52 16.69
C ALA A 120 -1.46 -11.05 16.94
N GLU A 121 -0.82 -10.12 16.23
CA GLU A 121 -1.00 -8.69 16.43
C GLU A 121 -1.77 -8.05 15.27
N ASP A 122 -2.26 -6.82 15.51
CA ASP A 122 -2.91 -6.05 14.47
C ASP A 122 -1.92 -5.73 13.34
N PRO A 123 -2.41 -5.55 12.10
CA PRO A 123 -1.53 -5.19 10.99
C PRO A 123 -0.86 -3.84 11.20
N ILE A 124 0.34 -3.70 10.65
CA ILE A 124 1.05 -2.43 10.63
C ILE A 124 0.53 -1.62 9.44
N ALA A 125 0.00 -0.43 9.71
CA ALA A 125 -0.64 0.39 8.69
C ALA A 125 0.36 0.91 7.65
N GLN A 126 1.58 1.26 8.07
CA GLN A 126 2.56 1.90 7.21
C GLN A 126 3.99 1.48 7.58
N PRO A 127 4.38 0.24 7.25
CA PRO A 127 5.66 -0.31 7.70
C PRO A 127 6.90 0.26 6.99
N LEU A 128 6.72 0.94 5.85
CA LEU A 128 7.82 1.40 5.01
C LEU A 128 8.04 2.92 5.06
N ILE A 129 7.55 3.62 6.09
CA ILE A 129 7.75 5.08 6.20
C ILE A 129 9.25 5.41 6.04
N GLY A 130 9.54 6.34 5.11
CA GLY A 130 10.91 6.77 4.83
C GLY A 130 11.74 5.76 4.05
N ARG A 131 11.12 4.69 3.55
CA ARG A 131 11.82 3.58 2.91
C ARG A 131 11.22 3.23 1.56
N LYS A 132 12.06 2.73 0.67
CA LYS A 132 11.65 2.23 -0.64
C LYS A 132 12.03 0.76 -0.75
N LEU A 133 11.11 -0.05 -1.26
CA LEU A 133 11.34 -1.48 -1.47
C LEU A 133 10.93 -1.85 -2.88
N GLN A 134 11.84 -2.49 -3.61
CA GLN A 134 11.54 -3.09 -4.90
C GLN A 134 11.47 -4.60 -4.73
N VAL A 135 10.37 -5.20 -5.16
CA VAL A 135 10.14 -6.63 -5.01
C VAL A 135 9.74 -7.24 -6.35
N ASN A 136 10.21 -8.45 -6.57
CA ASN A 136 9.86 -9.22 -7.77
C ASN A 136 9.24 -10.54 -7.38
N THR A 137 8.94 -11.38 -8.37
CA THR A 137 8.23 -12.65 -8.19
C THR A 137 8.86 -13.54 -7.11
N ASP A 138 10.18 -13.51 -6.98
CA ASP A 138 10.90 -14.41 -6.05
C ASP A 138 11.00 -13.85 -4.64
N TRP A 139 10.62 -12.61 -4.43
CA TRP A 139 10.73 -11.99 -3.12
C TRP A 139 9.89 -12.74 -2.08
N GLY A 140 10.48 -13.01 -0.92
CA GLY A 140 9.80 -13.71 0.16
C GLY A 140 9.70 -15.23 -0.02
N ARG A 141 10.26 -15.78 -1.10
CA ARG A 141 10.37 -17.23 -1.28
C ARG A 141 11.70 -17.72 -0.73
N GLU A 142 11.66 -18.87 -0.10
CA GLU A 142 12.87 -19.53 0.41
C GLU A 142 13.22 -20.75 -0.39
#